data_c2752139b9bd57aa12ba5e2e05732287
#
_entry.id   c2752139b9bd57aa12ba5e2e05732287
#
_cell.length_a   1.000
_cell.length_b   1.000
_cell.length_c   1.000
_cell.angle_alpha   90.00
_cell.angle_beta   90.00
_cell.angle_gamma   90.00
#
_symmetry.space_group_name_H-M   'P 1'
#
loop_
_entity.id
_entity.type
_entity.pdbx_description
1 polymer ?
#
loop_
_entity_poly.entity_id
_entity_poly.type
_entity_poly.pdbx_seq_one_letter_code
_entity_poly.pdbx_strand_id
1 'polypeptide(L)'
;VDPVRTQELIKQLQREWKEQQFLEDHAHVPNEYKVLLVLISKSGSTIEPMTNFMIVKEALETAMIDYEVLVVTDPREDEKETLLHKLAVAEGWGDSIFAVPDGIGGRFSVFSEVGLVIGALLGFDIHAYLEGAKAADIAAQERDVWKNPALLSAVLKYIGSEQYGRHIEVFMPYAD
;
A
#
# COMPACT_ATOMS: atom_id res chain seq x y z
N VAL A 1 -3.53 -13.67 -2.97
CA VAL A 1 -4.56 -13.72 -1.92
C VAL A 1 -4.28 -14.92 -1.05
N ASP A 2 -4.08 -14.70 0.24
CA ASP A 2 -3.97 -15.77 1.23
C ASP A 2 -5.30 -15.88 1.99
N PRO A 3 -6.14 -16.87 1.69
CA PRO A 3 -7.47 -17.00 2.28
C PRO A 3 -7.40 -17.23 3.80
N VAL A 4 -6.32 -17.85 4.29
CA VAL A 4 -6.16 -18.11 5.73
C VAL A 4 -5.89 -16.80 6.46
N ARG A 5 -4.97 -15.98 5.97
CA ARG A 5 -4.68 -14.66 6.56
C ARG A 5 -5.88 -13.72 6.50
N THR A 6 -6.60 -13.69 5.38
CA THR A 6 -7.82 -12.87 5.26
C THR A 6 -8.88 -13.32 6.27
N GLN A 7 -9.08 -14.62 6.45
CA GLN A 7 -10.03 -15.14 7.43
C GLN A 7 -9.62 -14.83 8.87
N GLU A 8 -8.33 -14.93 9.21
CA GLU A 8 -7.84 -14.59 10.55
C GLU A 8 -7.98 -13.08 10.84
N LEU A 9 -7.72 -12.22 9.84
CA LEU A 9 -7.97 -10.78 9.96
C LEU A 9 -9.44 -10.49 10.27
N ILE A 10 -10.37 -11.08 9.52
CA ILE A 10 -11.81 -10.91 9.74
C ILE A 10 -12.21 -11.35 11.16
N LYS A 11 -11.72 -12.50 11.61
CA LYS A 11 -11.97 -12.96 13.00
C LYS A 11 -11.40 -12.02 14.05
N GLN A 12 -10.25 -11.42 13.79
CA GLN A 12 -9.65 -10.43 14.69
C GLN A 12 -10.53 -9.18 14.77
N LEU A 13 -10.92 -8.58 13.66
CA LEU A 13 -11.80 -7.41 13.61
C LEU A 13 -13.13 -7.66 14.33
N GLN A 14 -13.73 -8.84 14.13
CA GLN A 14 -14.97 -9.23 14.82
C GLN A 14 -14.79 -9.41 16.33
N ARG A 15 -13.63 -9.85 16.79
CA ARG A 15 -13.33 -9.94 18.24
C ARG A 15 -13.18 -8.56 18.85
N GLU A 16 -12.39 -7.69 18.23
CA GLU A 16 -12.16 -6.32 18.68
C GLU A 16 -13.48 -5.53 18.74
N TRP A 17 -14.34 -5.68 17.74
CA TRP A 17 -15.68 -5.10 17.73
C TRP A 17 -16.54 -5.57 18.93
N LYS A 18 -16.57 -6.87 19.20
CA LYS A 18 -17.33 -7.42 20.33
C LYS A 18 -16.80 -6.94 21.68
N GLU A 19 -15.50 -6.78 21.81
CA GLU A 19 -14.88 -6.21 23.02
C GLU A 19 -15.30 -4.76 23.21
N GLN A 20 -15.35 -3.96 22.16
CA GLN A 20 -15.84 -2.57 22.22
C GLN A 20 -17.32 -2.49 22.57
N GLN A 21 -18.16 -3.32 21.98
CA GLN A 21 -19.59 -3.40 22.34
C GLN A 21 -19.77 -3.79 23.81
N PHE A 22 -19.00 -4.75 24.32
CA PHE A 22 -19.04 -5.12 25.72
C PHE A 22 -18.67 -3.96 26.64
N LEU A 23 -17.68 -3.16 26.29
CA LEU A 23 -17.27 -1.97 27.05
C LEU A 23 -18.34 -0.88 27.02
N GLU A 24 -18.99 -0.66 25.90
CA GLU A 24 -20.12 0.26 25.77
C GLU A 24 -21.27 -0.14 26.70
N ASP A 25 -21.68 -1.41 26.64
CA ASP A 25 -22.82 -1.93 27.41
C ASP A 25 -22.59 -1.96 28.93
N HIS A 26 -21.34 -2.24 29.35
CA HIS A 26 -21.06 -2.51 30.78
C HIS A 26 -20.24 -1.43 31.47
N ALA A 27 -19.40 -0.71 30.74
CA ALA A 27 -18.55 0.35 31.29
C ALA A 27 -18.96 1.75 30.83
N HIS A 28 -19.98 1.87 29.98
CA HIS A 28 -20.47 3.12 29.38
C HIS A 28 -19.35 3.89 28.61
N VAL A 29 -18.40 3.18 28.03
CA VAL A 29 -17.38 3.74 27.15
C VAL A 29 -17.97 3.85 25.76
N PRO A 30 -18.01 5.03 25.11
CA PRO A 30 -18.55 5.17 23.77
C PRO A 30 -17.85 4.22 22.78
N ASN A 31 -18.62 3.55 21.93
CA ASN A 31 -18.05 2.73 20.87
C ASN A 31 -17.64 3.60 19.69
N GLU A 32 -16.35 3.89 19.60
CA GLU A 32 -15.75 4.64 18.51
C GLU A 32 -14.99 3.71 17.54
N TYR A 33 -15.18 2.39 17.65
CA TYR A 33 -14.49 1.43 16.80
C TYR A 33 -14.95 1.56 15.35
N LYS A 34 -14.03 1.85 14.48
CA LYS A 34 -14.24 1.96 13.04
C LYS A 34 -13.05 1.37 12.29
N VAL A 35 -13.32 0.67 11.21
CA VAL A 35 -12.30 0.07 10.35
C VAL A 35 -12.03 0.98 9.16
N LEU A 36 -10.78 1.32 8.90
CA LEU A 36 -10.37 1.99 7.67
C LEU A 36 -9.87 0.95 6.65
N LEU A 37 -10.59 0.80 5.55
CA LEU A 37 -10.19 -0.02 4.41
C LEU A 37 -9.41 0.83 3.42
N VAL A 38 -8.12 0.53 3.23
CA VAL A 38 -7.28 1.21 2.24
C VAL A 38 -7.16 0.34 1.00
N LEU A 39 -7.79 0.76 -0.09
CA LEU A 39 -7.83 0.02 -1.35
C LEU A 39 -6.90 0.67 -2.38
N ILE A 40 -5.79 -0.01 -2.67
CA ILE A 40 -4.75 0.49 -3.56
C ILE A 40 -4.69 -0.34 -4.83
N SER A 41 -5.00 0.25 -5.97
CA SER A 41 -4.82 -0.36 -7.29
C SER A 41 -4.72 0.71 -8.37
N LYS A 42 -3.53 0.92 -8.93
CA LYS A 42 -3.35 1.91 -10.00
C LYS A 42 -4.26 1.65 -11.21
N SER A 43 -4.26 0.41 -11.72
CA SER A 43 -5.10 0.03 -12.87
C SER A 43 -6.57 -0.11 -12.52
N GLY A 44 -6.91 -0.22 -11.23
CA GLY A 44 -8.26 -0.44 -10.76
C GLY A 44 -8.90 -1.78 -11.19
N SER A 45 -8.16 -2.62 -11.91
CA SER A 45 -8.65 -3.88 -12.49
C SER A 45 -7.94 -5.12 -11.97
N THR A 46 -7.03 -4.96 -11.02
CA THR A 46 -6.30 -6.07 -10.41
C THR A 46 -7.26 -6.91 -9.56
N ILE A 47 -7.40 -8.19 -9.89
CA ILE A 47 -8.42 -9.07 -9.29
C ILE A 47 -8.16 -9.27 -7.80
N GLU A 48 -6.90 -9.46 -7.39
CA GLU A 48 -6.54 -9.81 -6.02
C GLU A 48 -6.95 -8.75 -4.98
N PRO A 49 -6.58 -7.46 -5.10
CA PRO A 49 -7.02 -6.45 -4.14
C PRO A 49 -8.54 -6.24 -4.17
N MET A 50 -9.17 -6.31 -5.35
CA MET A 50 -10.62 -6.16 -5.46
C MET A 50 -11.37 -7.31 -4.78
N THR A 51 -10.93 -8.56 -4.99
CA THR A 51 -11.55 -9.73 -4.35
C THR A 51 -11.40 -9.68 -2.83
N ASN A 52 -10.18 -9.38 -2.33
CA ASN A 52 -9.96 -9.24 -0.89
C ASN A 52 -10.82 -8.14 -0.27
N PHE A 53 -10.89 -6.98 -0.94
CA PHE A 53 -11.73 -5.88 -0.49
C PHE A 53 -13.19 -6.29 -0.37
N MET A 54 -13.76 -6.93 -1.38
CA MET A 54 -15.17 -7.36 -1.36
C MET A 54 -15.46 -8.36 -0.25
N ILE A 55 -14.56 -9.33 -0.02
CA ILE A 55 -14.70 -10.32 1.05
C ILE A 55 -14.67 -9.65 2.43
N VAL A 56 -13.72 -8.72 2.65
CA VAL A 56 -13.62 -8.01 3.92
C VAL A 56 -14.81 -7.09 4.13
N LYS A 57 -15.20 -6.32 3.11
CA LYS A 57 -16.37 -5.44 3.13
C LYS A 57 -17.64 -6.20 3.53
N GLU A 58 -17.94 -7.32 2.83
CA GLU A 58 -19.10 -8.17 3.15
C GLU A 58 -19.07 -8.69 4.59
N ALA A 59 -17.90 -9.08 5.07
CA ALA A 59 -17.75 -9.57 6.45
C ALA A 59 -17.99 -8.47 7.49
N LEU A 60 -17.55 -7.22 7.24
CA LEU A 60 -17.82 -6.07 8.10
C LEU A 60 -19.31 -5.71 8.11
N GLU A 61 -19.93 -5.64 6.95
CA GLU A 61 -21.37 -5.35 6.79
C GLU A 61 -22.22 -6.42 7.50
N THR A 62 -21.90 -7.70 7.34
CA THR A 62 -22.59 -8.80 8.02
C THR A 62 -22.45 -8.72 9.54
N ALA A 63 -21.29 -8.27 10.02
CA ALA A 63 -21.04 -8.08 11.46
C ALA A 63 -21.54 -6.74 12.00
N MET A 64 -22.10 -5.86 11.17
CA MET A 64 -22.52 -4.49 11.50
C MET A 64 -21.36 -3.65 12.09
N ILE A 65 -20.16 -3.82 11.53
CA ILE A 65 -18.97 -3.05 11.91
C ILE A 65 -18.88 -1.85 10.99
N ASP A 66 -18.79 -0.65 11.55
CA ASP A 66 -18.62 0.58 10.79
C ASP A 66 -17.24 0.62 10.12
N TYR A 67 -17.20 1.05 8.88
CA TYR A 67 -15.96 1.21 8.14
C TYR A 67 -15.96 2.45 7.25
N GLU A 68 -14.78 2.93 6.96
CA GLU A 68 -14.51 3.94 5.94
C GLU A 68 -13.61 3.36 4.86
N VAL A 69 -13.68 3.91 3.65
CA VAL A 69 -12.85 3.46 2.53
C VAL A 69 -12.00 4.62 2.03
N LEU A 70 -10.70 4.36 1.91
CA LEU A 70 -9.75 5.24 1.26
C LEU A 70 -9.24 4.54 0.00
N VAL A 71 -9.26 5.24 -1.11
CA VAL A 71 -8.91 4.69 -2.42
C VAL A 71 -7.65 5.34 -2.95
N VAL A 72 -6.70 4.53 -3.44
CA VAL A 72 -5.51 5.01 -4.14
C VAL A 72 -5.52 4.40 -5.54
N THR A 73 -5.83 5.21 -6.55
CA THR A 73 -6.01 4.75 -7.94
C THR A 73 -5.67 5.85 -8.95
N ASP A 74 -5.68 5.51 -10.23
CA ASP A 74 -5.65 6.48 -11.32
C ASP A 74 -7.04 7.14 -11.41
N PRO A 75 -7.14 8.46 -11.19
CA PRO A 75 -8.42 9.16 -11.09
C PRO A 75 -8.94 9.68 -12.45
N ARG A 76 -8.41 9.20 -13.57
CA ARG A 76 -8.86 9.67 -14.89
C ARG A 76 -10.33 9.41 -15.12
N GLU A 77 -11.03 10.42 -15.66
CA GLU A 77 -12.45 10.40 -16.01
C GLU A 77 -12.68 10.27 -17.52
N ASP A 78 -11.65 9.81 -18.26
CA ASP A 78 -11.73 9.61 -19.72
C ASP A 78 -12.11 8.16 -20.08
N GLU A 79 -11.96 7.78 -21.36
CA GLU A 79 -12.22 6.42 -21.84
C GLU A 79 -11.39 5.34 -21.15
N LYS A 80 -10.33 5.74 -20.44
CA LYS A 80 -9.43 4.87 -19.67
C LYS A 80 -9.73 4.89 -18.17
N GLU A 81 -10.87 5.45 -17.77
CA GLU A 81 -11.30 5.46 -16.39
C GLU A 81 -11.28 4.06 -15.77
N THR A 82 -10.64 3.94 -14.61
CA THR A 82 -10.47 2.64 -13.94
C THR A 82 -11.77 2.15 -13.32
N LEU A 83 -11.94 0.83 -13.23
CA LEU A 83 -13.10 0.24 -12.54
C LEU A 83 -13.15 0.66 -11.07
N LEU A 84 -11.99 0.78 -10.42
CA LEU A 84 -11.92 1.21 -9.02
C LEU A 84 -12.35 2.66 -8.85
N HIS A 85 -11.98 3.55 -9.77
CA HIS A 85 -12.44 4.94 -9.73
C HIS A 85 -13.97 5.02 -9.88
N LYS A 86 -14.55 4.32 -10.87
CA LYS A 86 -16.00 4.22 -11.06
C LYS A 86 -16.73 3.70 -9.82
N LEU A 87 -16.17 2.65 -9.21
CA LEU A 87 -16.72 2.10 -7.97
C LEU A 87 -16.68 3.13 -6.84
N ALA A 88 -15.54 3.80 -6.65
CA ALA A 88 -15.38 4.80 -5.60
C ALA A 88 -16.37 5.95 -5.73
N VAL A 89 -16.58 6.45 -6.95
CA VAL A 89 -17.57 7.50 -7.23
C VAL A 89 -19.00 6.99 -6.98
N ALA A 90 -19.33 5.78 -7.44
CA ALA A 90 -20.66 5.20 -7.28
C ALA A 90 -21.03 4.91 -5.82
N GLU A 91 -20.05 4.52 -4.99
CA GLU A 91 -20.21 4.25 -3.55
C GLU A 91 -20.10 5.53 -2.70
N GLY A 92 -19.85 6.70 -3.30
CA GLY A 92 -19.73 7.96 -2.57
C GLY A 92 -18.39 8.20 -1.88
N TRP A 93 -17.33 7.50 -2.27
CA TRP A 93 -15.97 7.66 -1.71
C TRP A 93 -15.12 8.68 -2.48
N GLY A 94 -15.73 9.50 -3.33
CA GLY A 94 -15.03 10.43 -4.22
C GLY A 94 -14.05 11.36 -3.51
N ASP A 95 -14.41 11.85 -2.31
CA ASP A 95 -13.55 12.73 -1.50
C ASP A 95 -12.38 11.99 -0.81
N SER A 96 -12.36 10.66 -0.87
CA SER A 96 -11.34 9.79 -0.28
C SER A 96 -10.44 9.14 -1.34
N ILE A 97 -10.35 9.70 -2.54
CA ILE A 97 -9.51 9.22 -3.64
C ILE A 97 -8.18 9.96 -3.64
N PHE A 98 -7.09 9.20 -3.53
CA PHE A 98 -5.73 9.68 -3.73
C PHE A 98 -5.23 9.27 -5.12
N ALA A 99 -4.75 10.25 -5.87
CA ALA A 99 -4.41 10.07 -7.28
C ALA A 99 -3.02 9.46 -7.47
N VAL A 100 -2.94 8.30 -8.12
CA VAL A 100 -1.64 7.76 -8.57
C VAL A 100 -1.21 8.50 -9.83
N PRO A 101 -0.05 9.19 -9.85
CA PRO A 101 0.41 9.93 -11.01
C PRO A 101 0.56 9.07 -12.25
N ASP A 102 0.22 9.62 -13.42
CA ASP A 102 0.44 8.95 -14.70
C ASP A 102 1.95 8.72 -14.94
N GLY A 103 2.28 7.66 -15.67
CA GLY A 103 3.66 7.30 -15.99
C GLY A 103 4.42 6.54 -14.89
N ILE A 104 3.92 6.48 -13.65
CA ILE A 104 4.56 5.72 -12.56
C ILE A 104 4.12 4.25 -12.64
N GLY A 105 5.09 3.33 -12.87
CA GLY A 105 4.86 1.89 -12.78
C GLY A 105 4.66 1.44 -11.32
N GLY A 106 3.85 0.39 -11.08
CA GLY A 106 3.53 -0.08 -9.73
C GLY A 106 4.76 -0.36 -8.85
N ARG A 107 5.81 -0.99 -9.42
CA ARG A 107 7.06 -1.28 -8.69
C ARG A 107 7.92 -0.05 -8.34
N PHE A 108 7.60 1.12 -8.89
CA PHE A 108 8.30 2.38 -8.65
C PHE A 108 7.44 3.40 -7.89
N SER A 109 6.30 2.97 -7.34
CA SER A 109 5.28 3.88 -6.80
C SER A 109 5.40 4.17 -5.29
N VAL A 110 6.43 3.65 -4.62
CA VAL A 110 6.58 3.79 -3.16
C VAL A 110 6.70 5.25 -2.69
N PHE A 111 7.21 6.15 -3.55
CA PHE A 111 7.29 7.60 -3.28
C PHE A 111 6.13 8.39 -3.89
N SER A 112 5.08 7.71 -4.30
CA SER A 112 3.81 8.33 -4.68
C SER A 112 2.75 8.06 -3.58
N GLU A 113 1.52 8.46 -3.83
CA GLU A 113 0.37 8.24 -2.95
C GLU A 113 0.23 6.77 -2.52
N VAL A 114 0.69 5.82 -3.33
CA VAL A 114 0.69 4.38 -3.02
C VAL A 114 1.44 4.04 -1.73
N GLY A 115 2.62 4.60 -1.55
CA GLY A 115 3.41 4.37 -0.35
C GLY A 115 3.23 5.46 0.71
N LEU A 116 3.07 6.73 0.27
CA LEU A 116 2.99 7.87 1.20
C LEU A 116 1.73 7.83 2.07
N VAL A 117 0.58 7.43 1.50
CA VAL A 117 -0.67 7.28 2.26
C VAL A 117 -0.52 6.24 3.36
N ILE A 118 0.01 5.06 3.04
CA ILE A 118 0.26 4.02 4.05
C ILE A 118 1.27 4.49 5.09
N GLY A 119 2.37 5.13 4.66
CA GLY A 119 3.36 5.69 5.58
C GLY A 119 2.75 6.70 6.55
N ALA A 120 1.91 7.62 6.04
CA ALA A 120 1.22 8.61 6.87
C ALA A 120 0.25 7.96 7.88
N LEU A 121 -0.53 6.98 7.45
CA LEU A 121 -1.45 6.23 8.32
C LEU A 121 -0.72 5.46 9.43
N LEU A 122 0.49 4.98 9.15
CA LEU A 122 1.36 4.32 10.14
C LEU A 122 2.15 5.30 11.02
N GLY A 123 1.99 6.61 10.82
CA GLY A 123 2.67 7.64 11.61
C GLY A 123 4.12 7.90 11.20
N PHE A 124 4.51 7.54 9.98
CA PHE A 124 5.84 7.86 9.48
C PHE A 124 5.97 9.36 9.23
N ASP A 125 7.15 9.90 9.52
CA ASP A 125 7.53 11.24 9.07
C ASP A 125 7.76 11.21 7.54
N ILE A 126 6.72 11.56 6.80
CA ILE A 126 6.73 11.54 5.32
C ILE A 126 7.77 12.51 4.77
N HIS A 127 8.00 13.64 5.46
CA HIS A 127 9.01 14.60 5.03
C HIS A 127 10.42 14.03 5.16
N ALA A 128 10.75 13.46 6.30
CA ALA A 128 12.04 12.77 6.50
C ALA A 128 12.23 11.59 5.53
N TYR A 129 11.15 10.85 5.24
CA TYR A 129 11.18 9.77 4.26
C TYR A 129 11.54 10.26 2.84
N LEU A 130 10.92 11.35 2.39
CA LEU A 130 11.21 11.96 1.09
C LEU A 130 12.60 12.61 1.02
N GLU A 131 13.10 13.20 2.11
CA GLU A 131 14.47 13.72 2.17
C GLU A 131 15.49 12.58 2.08
N GLY A 132 15.21 11.40 2.63
CA GLY A 132 16.03 10.19 2.43
C GLY A 132 16.09 9.75 0.96
N ALA A 133 14.95 9.76 0.27
CA ALA A 133 14.88 9.47 -1.16
C ALA A 133 15.68 10.47 -2.01
N LYS A 134 15.57 11.76 -1.70
CA LYS A 134 16.31 12.83 -2.34
C LYS A 134 17.83 12.71 -2.12
N ALA A 135 18.25 12.35 -0.91
CA ALA A 135 19.67 12.10 -0.63
C ALA A 135 20.21 10.92 -1.45
N ALA A 136 19.43 9.84 -1.60
CA ALA A 136 19.80 8.71 -2.45
C ALA A 136 19.88 9.09 -3.93
N ASP A 137 18.95 9.92 -4.42
CA ASP A 137 18.96 10.42 -5.81
C ASP A 137 20.21 11.27 -6.09
N ILE A 138 20.57 12.18 -5.18
CA ILE A 138 21.80 12.97 -5.27
C ILE A 138 23.03 12.07 -5.31
N ALA A 139 23.12 11.06 -4.45
CA ALA A 139 24.23 10.12 -4.44
C ALA A 139 24.30 9.30 -5.74
N ALA A 140 23.15 8.95 -6.33
CA ALA A 140 23.09 8.21 -7.59
C ALA A 140 23.49 9.04 -8.82
N GLN A 141 23.49 10.37 -8.73
CA GLN A 141 23.96 11.27 -9.79
C GLN A 141 25.49 11.47 -9.79
N GLU A 142 26.17 11.06 -8.72
CA GLU A 142 27.63 11.17 -8.63
C GLU A 142 28.31 10.26 -9.66
N ARG A 143 29.31 10.78 -10.38
CA ARG A 143 30.03 10.03 -11.44
C ARG A 143 31.20 9.19 -10.90
N ASP A 144 31.68 9.53 -9.71
CA ASP A 144 32.73 8.75 -9.05
C ASP A 144 32.12 7.44 -8.52
N VAL A 145 32.58 6.31 -9.06
CA VAL A 145 32.07 4.97 -8.68
C VAL A 145 32.17 4.70 -7.18
N TRP A 146 33.18 5.24 -6.51
CA TRP A 146 33.39 5.05 -5.08
C TRP A 146 32.46 5.87 -4.18
N LYS A 147 31.83 6.90 -4.77
CA LYS A 147 30.86 7.77 -4.08
C LYS A 147 29.42 7.48 -4.49
N ASN A 148 29.23 6.68 -5.52
CA ASN A 148 27.91 6.32 -6.03
C ASN A 148 27.61 4.84 -5.73
N PRO A 149 26.81 4.53 -4.69
CA PRO A 149 26.56 3.14 -4.28
C PRO A 149 25.81 2.34 -5.36
N ALA A 150 24.95 2.97 -6.16
CA ALA A 150 24.25 2.31 -7.27
C ALA A 150 25.21 1.93 -8.39
N LEU A 151 26.10 2.86 -8.78
CA LEU A 151 27.11 2.61 -9.81
C LEU A 151 28.14 1.58 -9.34
N LEU A 152 28.60 1.66 -8.08
CA LEU A 152 29.49 0.67 -7.48
C LEU A 152 28.87 -0.73 -7.50
N SER A 153 27.59 -0.85 -7.10
CA SER A 153 26.87 -2.12 -7.14
C SER A 153 26.80 -2.69 -8.57
N ALA A 154 26.50 -1.85 -9.56
CA ALA A 154 26.44 -2.26 -10.97
C ALA A 154 27.82 -2.75 -11.47
N VAL A 155 28.89 -2.05 -11.14
CA VAL A 155 30.28 -2.43 -11.53
C VAL A 155 30.67 -3.75 -10.88
N LEU A 156 30.39 -3.93 -9.59
CA LEU A 156 30.71 -5.18 -8.89
C LEU A 156 29.93 -6.38 -9.46
N LYS A 157 28.66 -6.19 -9.82
CA LYS A 157 27.85 -7.21 -10.47
C LYS A 157 28.38 -7.57 -11.85
N TYR A 158 28.74 -6.55 -12.64
CA TYR A 158 29.37 -6.75 -13.95
C TYR A 158 30.65 -7.56 -13.86
N ILE A 159 31.58 -7.16 -12.97
CA ILE A 159 32.83 -7.89 -12.72
C ILE A 159 32.54 -9.32 -12.24
N GLY A 160 31.57 -9.48 -11.33
CA GLY A 160 31.13 -10.79 -10.84
C GLY A 160 30.68 -11.73 -11.96
N SER A 161 29.91 -11.21 -12.90
CA SER A 161 29.45 -11.95 -14.07
C SER A 161 30.59 -12.28 -15.02
N GLU A 162 31.31 -11.26 -15.50
CA GLU A 162 32.28 -11.42 -16.61
C GLU A 162 33.58 -12.10 -16.18
N GLN A 163 34.08 -11.82 -15.00
CA GLN A 163 35.36 -12.36 -14.53
C GLN A 163 35.26 -13.59 -13.66
N TYR A 164 34.14 -13.73 -12.91
CA TYR A 164 33.97 -14.81 -11.93
C TYR A 164 32.83 -15.78 -12.27
N GLY A 165 32.17 -15.63 -13.42
CA GLY A 165 31.09 -16.50 -13.88
C GLY A 165 29.84 -16.51 -12.95
N ARG A 166 29.63 -15.45 -12.17
CA ARG A 166 28.51 -15.34 -11.24
C ARG A 166 27.31 -14.73 -11.94
N HIS A 167 26.57 -15.54 -12.68
CA HIS A 167 25.43 -15.10 -13.51
C HIS A 167 24.08 -15.12 -12.78
N ILE A 168 24.04 -15.60 -11.53
CA ILE A 168 22.81 -15.68 -10.75
C ILE A 168 22.92 -14.66 -9.62
N GLU A 169 21.93 -13.77 -9.56
CA GLU A 169 21.76 -12.80 -8.48
C GLU A 169 20.53 -13.18 -7.66
N VAL A 170 20.68 -13.26 -6.34
CA VAL A 170 19.57 -13.57 -5.43
C VAL A 170 19.33 -12.39 -4.52
N PHE A 171 18.14 -11.81 -4.59
CA PHE A 171 17.66 -10.81 -3.64
C PHE A 171 16.88 -11.51 -2.55
N MET A 172 17.33 -11.37 -1.32
CA MET A 172 16.67 -11.92 -0.14
C MET A 172 16.36 -10.78 0.84
N PRO A 173 15.40 -9.90 0.51
CA PRO A 173 14.99 -8.88 1.46
C PRO A 173 14.31 -9.56 2.66
N TYR A 174 14.72 -9.16 3.85
CA TYR A 174 14.02 -9.55 5.05
C TYR A 174 12.80 -8.65 5.22
N ALA A 175 11.64 -9.25 5.19
CA ALA A 175 10.38 -8.64 5.60
C ALA A 175 9.67 -9.69 6.44
N ASP A 176 9.64 -9.49 7.73
CA ASP A 176 8.75 -10.18 8.65
C ASP A 176 7.49 -9.35 8.86
#